data_21472cdb74c6d114acfd3ccbf2d71020
#
_entry.id   21472cdb74c6d114acfd3ccbf2d71020
#
_cell.length_a   1.000
_cell.length_b   1.000
_cell.length_c   1.000
_cell.angle_alpha   90.00
_cell.angle_beta   90.00
_cell.angle_gamma   90.00
#
_symmetry.space_group_name_H-M   'P 1'
#
loop_
_entity.id
_entity.type
_entity.pdbx_description
1 polymer ?
#
loop_
_entity_poly.entity_id
_entity_poly.type
_entity_poly.pdbx_seq_one_letter_code
_entity_poly.pdbx_strand_id
1 'polypeptide(L)'
;MSNEDKVKQILDHLGYRLADRGAYWQTNAVFRDGDNQTAIQIYKDSGVWKDXVEGTNFKPLSHLVSKTSGGGNKDLEKILGNISNEDSPDKVEKLTMEESFSEDIYEDLLPHHDFYLNKGVSENLLSFFRSGLSMGGKMYQRYVFPIINEHGEIHGLSGRDLSTKSNTNRPKWKHVGKTSNWVYPFYLENKLGVFPTQEAIKKEGEVIIVESIGDCVNLFENGFQNCLVSFGLNISPKLTCALTELNPSKIIISFNNDKNSGENRGQVASIKNYCKLLSFFDHEKIQICLPTKKDFGDMSPEDFDFWKNKKDQMNQSELQKHIKVHAKKLFESKKLSKNLYSKLKILPFDE
;
A
#
# COMPACT_ATOMS: atom_id res chain seq x y z
N MET A 1 6.38 27.45 -14.35
CA MET A 1 5.43 27.68 -13.25
C MET A 1 5.90 26.88 -12.05
N SER A 2 6.01 27.51 -10.88
CA SER A 2 6.48 26.85 -9.65
C SER A 2 5.41 25.87 -9.11
N ASN A 3 5.82 24.97 -8.22
CA ASN A 3 4.85 24.10 -7.52
C ASN A 3 3.84 24.93 -6.73
N GLU A 4 4.30 26.01 -6.10
CA GLU A 4 3.44 26.94 -5.38
C GLU A 4 2.34 27.51 -6.29
N ASP A 5 2.70 27.96 -7.51
CA ASP A 5 1.73 28.50 -8.47
C ASP A 5 0.66 27.45 -8.85
N LYS A 6 1.08 26.21 -9.09
CA LYS A 6 0.18 25.11 -9.44
C LYS A 6 -0.79 24.79 -8.29
N VAL A 7 -0.26 24.66 -7.08
CA VAL A 7 -1.09 24.38 -5.89
C VAL A 7 -2.10 25.52 -5.72
N LYS A 8 -1.65 26.77 -5.84
CA LYS A 8 -2.51 27.94 -5.73
C LYS A 8 -3.63 27.94 -6.77
N GLN A 9 -3.31 27.67 -8.04
CA GLN A 9 -4.32 27.63 -9.13
C GLN A 9 -5.39 26.56 -8.86
N ILE A 10 -4.98 25.39 -8.37
CA ILE A 10 -5.93 24.31 -8.02
C ILE A 10 -6.87 24.79 -6.89
N LEU A 11 -6.31 25.41 -5.86
CA LEU A 11 -7.08 25.89 -4.70
C LEU A 11 -8.02 27.04 -5.08
N ASP A 12 -7.56 27.98 -5.89
CA ASP A 12 -8.37 29.09 -6.41
C ASP A 12 -9.55 28.54 -7.24
N HIS A 13 -9.30 27.54 -8.09
CA HIS A 13 -10.34 26.86 -8.90
C HIS A 13 -11.40 26.20 -8.00
N LEU A 14 -10.98 25.66 -6.85
CA LEU A 14 -11.87 25.01 -5.88
C LEU A 14 -12.58 26.00 -4.95
N GLY A 15 -12.30 27.31 -5.11
CA GLY A 15 -12.97 28.35 -4.34
C GLY A 15 -12.35 28.67 -2.98
N TYR A 16 -11.12 28.20 -2.72
CA TYR A 16 -10.43 28.49 -1.46
C TYR A 16 -9.91 29.93 -1.44
N ARG A 17 -10.17 30.66 -0.34
CA ARG A 17 -9.63 32.02 -0.10
C ARG A 17 -8.41 31.88 0.79
N LEU A 18 -7.23 32.07 0.22
CA LEU A 18 -5.96 31.73 0.85
C LEU A 18 -5.36 32.93 1.59
N ALA A 19 -5.19 32.81 2.90
CA ALA A 19 -4.45 33.76 3.72
C ALA A 19 -2.99 33.32 3.83
N ASP A 20 -2.07 34.14 3.35
CA ASP A 20 -0.63 33.82 3.30
C ASP A 20 -0.02 33.84 4.71
N ARG A 21 0.72 32.79 5.07
CA ARG A 21 1.45 32.64 6.35
C ARG A 21 2.92 32.24 6.12
N GLY A 22 3.50 32.71 5.03
CA GLY A 22 4.89 32.37 4.67
C GLY A 22 5.00 31.01 4.00
N ALA A 23 5.34 29.96 4.74
CA ALA A 23 5.53 28.61 4.16
C ALA A 23 4.21 27.90 3.83
N TYR A 24 3.08 28.41 4.29
CA TYR A 24 1.77 27.76 4.08
C TYR A 24 0.67 28.82 3.95
N TRP A 25 -0.46 28.39 3.43
CA TRP A 25 -1.70 29.18 3.44
C TRP A 25 -2.63 28.65 4.51
N GLN A 26 -3.44 29.56 5.09
CA GLN A 26 -4.59 29.20 5.92
C GLN A 26 -5.88 29.55 5.17
N THR A 27 -6.94 28.75 5.41
CA THR A 27 -8.22 28.96 4.77
C THR A 27 -9.33 28.26 5.57
N ASN A 28 -10.58 28.53 5.23
CA ASN A 28 -11.72 27.80 5.76
C ASN A 28 -11.87 26.43 5.08
N ALA A 29 -12.68 25.55 5.66
CA ALA A 29 -12.97 24.24 5.11
C ALA A 29 -14.17 24.32 4.14
N VAL A 30 -13.89 24.65 2.88
CA VAL A 30 -14.91 24.80 1.82
C VAL A 30 -15.81 23.56 1.71
N PHE A 31 -15.21 22.37 1.81
CA PHE A 31 -15.93 21.10 1.68
C PHE A 31 -17.01 20.84 2.75
N ARG A 32 -17.09 21.66 3.78
CA ARG A 32 -18.14 21.55 4.82
C ARG A 32 -18.79 22.90 5.14
N ASP A 33 -18.68 23.86 4.22
CA ASP A 33 -19.21 25.23 4.37
C ASP A 33 -18.75 25.92 5.68
N GLY A 34 -17.55 25.58 6.13
CA GLY A 34 -16.98 26.14 7.36
C GLY A 34 -16.54 27.59 7.17
N ASP A 35 -16.83 28.43 8.17
CA ASP A 35 -16.48 29.85 8.15
C ASP A 35 -15.13 30.18 8.81
N ASN A 36 -14.56 29.24 9.55
CA ASN A 36 -13.30 29.43 10.27
C ASN A 36 -12.11 29.49 9.29
N GLN A 37 -11.57 30.69 9.08
CA GLN A 37 -10.48 30.97 8.12
C GLN A 37 -9.13 30.36 8.55
N THR A 38 -9.05 29.75 9.72
CA THR A 38 -7.83 29.09 10.19
C THR A 38 -7.97 27.58 10.31
N ALA A 39 -9.10 27.03 9.86
CA ALA A 39 -9.41 25.60 9.99
C ALA A 39 -8.46 24.69 9.20
N ILE A 40 -8.04 25.14 8.01
CA ILE A 40 -7.20 24.36 7.08
C ILE A 40 -5.85 25.05 6.91
N GLN A 41 -4.79 24.27 6.98
CA GLN A 41 -3.41 24.69 6.70
C GLN A 41 -2.89 23.90 5.50
N ILE A 42 -2.38 24.59 4.46
CA ILE A 42 -1.91 23.98 3.22
C ILE A 42 -0.49 24.47 2.92
N TYR A 43 0.47 23.57 2.82
CA TYR A 43 1.86 23.90 2.51
C TYR A 43 2.01 24.26 1.04
N LYS A 44 2.69 25.37 0.76
CA LYS A 44 2.81 25.97 -0.57
C LYS A 44 3.59 25.11 -1.56
N ASP A 45 4.67 24.51 -1.08
CA ASP A 45 5.62 23.74 -1.90
C ASP A 45 5.07 22.39 -2.35
N SER A 46 4.18 21.80 -1.56
CA SER A 46 3.74 20.41 -1.73
C SER A 46 2.23 20.24 -1.84
N GLY A 47 1.46 21.25 -1.44
CA GLY A 47 0.01 21.12 -1.35
C GLY A 47 -0.44 20.20 -0.20
N VAL A 48 0.47 19.66 0.58
CA VAL A 48 0.13 18.84 1.76
C VAL A 48 -0.66 19.71 2.73
N TRP A 49 -1.74 19.16 3.28
CA TRP A 49 -2.65 19.93 4.12
C TRP A 49 -3.07 19.19 5.38
N LYS A 50 -3.56 19.94 6.34
CA LYS A 50 -4.20 19.37 7.54
C LYS A 50 -5.41 20.23 7.93
N ASP A 51 -6.33 19.63 8.69
CA ASP A 51 -7.51 20.24 9.30
C ASP A 51 -7.33 20.28 10.81
N UNK A 52 -7.31 21.34 11.03
CA UNK A 52 -7.10 21.56 12.33
C UNK A 52 -8.20 21.28 13.16
N VAL A 53 -9.34 21.24 12.77
CA VAL A 53 -10.58 20.94 13.53
C VAL A 53 -10.80 19.43 13.61
N GLU A 54 -10.63 18.71 12.49
CA GLU A 54 -10.87 17.26 12.42
C GLU A 54 -9.72 16.39 12.96
N GLY A 55 -8.56 16.97 13.19
CA GLY A 55 -7.44 16.21 13.72
C GLY A 55 -6.12 16.43 13.00
N THR A 56 -5.16 15.62 13.29
CA THR A 56 -3.76 15.97 13.26
C THR A 56 -2.96 15.45 12.08
N ASN A 57 -3.54 14.61 11.23
CA ASN A 57 -2.76 13.95 10.19
C ASN A 57 -2.69 14.78 8.91
N PHE A 58 -1.48 14.94 8.39
CA PHE A 58 -1.24 15.56 7.09
C PHE A 58 -1.76 14.66 5.97
N LYS A 59 -2.36 15.29 4.96
CA LYS A 59 -3.00 14.61 3.80
C LYS A 59 -2.51 15.25 2.50
N PRO A 60 -2.46 14.49 1.40
CA PRO A 60 -2.04 15.05 0.10
C PRO A 60 -3.11 15.96 -0.50
N LEU A 61 -2.70 16.85 -1.41
CA LEU A 61 -3.59 17.78 -2.11
C LEU A 61 -4.76 17.06 -2.81
N SER A 62 -4.48 15.90 -3.42
CA SER A 62 -5.51 15.08 -4.09
C SER A 62 -6.68 14.73 -3.16
N HIS A 63 -6.41 14.53 -1.88
CA HIS A 63 -7.45 14.26 -0.88
C HIS A 63 -8.33 15.50 -0.65
N LEU A 64 -7.73 16.69 -0.62
CA LEU A 64 -8.48 17.95 -0.46
C LEU A 64 -9.37 18.21 -1.70
N VAL A 65 -8.82 18.01 -2.89
CA VAL A 65 -9.55 18.13 -4.16
C VAL A 65 -10.76 17.20 -4.15
N SER A 66 -10.55 15.92 -3.87
CA SER A 66 -11.62 14.92 -3.83
C SER A 66 -12.71 15.26 -2.81
N LYS A 67 -12.28 15.75 -1.63
CA LYS A 67 -13.20 16.12 -0.53
C LYS A 67 -14.05 17.36 -0.91
N THR A 68 -13.46 18.31 -1.64
CA THR A 68 -14.13 19.57 -2.02
C THR A 68 -15.03 19.39 -3.25
N SER A 69 -14.56 18.68 -4.28
CA SER A 69 -15.33 18.51 -5.53
C SER A 69 -16.40 17.43 -5.45
N GLY A 70 -16.31 16.55 -4.44
CA GLY A 70 -17.17 15.36 -4.35
C GLY A 70 -16.87 14.31 -5.40
N GLY A 71 -15.91 14.57 -6.28
CA GLY A 71 -15.49 13.66 -7.35
C GLY A 71 -14.21 12.89 -6.96
N GLY A 72 -13.87 11.96 -7.76
CA GLY A 72 -12.64 11.19 -7.59
C GLY A 72 -11.45 11.82 -8.31
N ASN A 73 -10.43 11.00 -8.53
CA ASN A 73 -9.18 11.42 -9.20
C ASN A 73 -9.41 12.03 -10.60
N LYS A 74 -10.53 11.72 -11.26
CA LYS A 74 -10.86 12.27 -12.59
C LYS A 74 -10.99 13.79 -12.59
N ASP A 75 -11.51 14.37 -11.50
CA ASP A 75 -11.63 15.83 -11.39
C ASP A 75 -10.26 16.48 -11.20
N LEU A 76 -9.39 15.86 -10.43
CA LEU A 76 -8.00 16.32 -10.28
C LEU A 76 -7.27 16.25 -11.64
N GLU A 77 -7.41 15.15 -12.37
CA GLU A 77 -6.82 15.00 -13.71
C GLU A 77 -7.34 16.03 -14.68
N LYS A 78 -8.62 16.34 -14.63
CA LYS A 78 -9.26 17.37 -15.47
C LYS A 78 -8.74 18.77 -15.13
N ILE A 79 -8.64 19.10 -13.84
CA ILE A 79 -8.10 20.37 -13.36
C ILE A 79 -6.62 20.50 -13.78
N LEU A 80 -5.83 19.45 -13.58
CA LEU A 80 -4.42 19.42 -13.97
C LEU A 80 -4.26 19.48 -15.50
N GLY A 81 -5.14 18.84 -16.25
CA GLY A 81 -5.17 18.88 -17.71
C GLY A 81 -5.49 20.28 -18.24
N ASN A 82 -6.41 21.00 -17.64
CA ASN A 82 -6.75 22.38 -17.99
C ASN A 82 -5.59 23.33 -17.68
N ILE A 83 -4.87 23.09 -16.58
CA ILE A 83 -3.68 23.89 -16.20
C ILE A 83 -2.50 23.61 -17.14
N SER A 84 -2.34 22.37 -17.63
CA SER A 84 -1.21 21.98 -18.47
C SER A 84 -1.36 22.40 -19.94
N ASN A 85 -2.58 22.71 -20.40
CA ASN A 85 -2.79 23.17 -21.78
C ASN A 85 -2.32 24.61 -22.04
N GLU A 86 -1.91 25.34 -21.00
CA GLU A 86 -1.38 26.70 -21.15
C GLU A 86 0.16 26.77 -21.21
N ASP A 87 0.87 25.64 -20.98
CA ASP A 87 2.33 25.61 -20.95
C ASP A 87 2.89 24.34 -21.63
N SER A 88 4.01 24.47 -22.31
CA SER A 88 4.67 23.54 -23.22
C SER A 88 4.91 22.11 -22.69
N PRO A 89 4.99 21.11 -23.59
CA PRO A 89 5.00 19.67 -23.25
C PRO A 89 6.22 19.19 -22.43
N ASP A 90 7.25 19.98 -22.31
CA ASP A 90 8.47 19.57 -21.60
C ASP A 90 8.34 19.55 -20.05
N LYS A 91 7.23 20.08 -19.50
CA LYS A 91 7.06 20.17 -18.05
C LYS A 91 6.23 19.04 -17.43
N VAL A 92 5.53 18.28 -18.25
CA VAL A 92 4.68 17.18 -17.76
C VAL A 92 5.53 15.98 -17.30
N GLU A 93 6.68 15.77 -17.91
CA GLU A 93 7.58 14.69 -17.56
C GLU A 93 8.17 14.83 -16.14
N LYS A 94 8.36 16.06 -15.66
CA LYS A 94 8.95 16.31 -14.33
C LYS A 94 8.02 15.96 -13.15
N LEU A 95 6.72 15.85 -13.40
CA LEU A 95 5.74 15.48 -12.34
C LEU A 95 5.63 13.97 -12.14
N THR A 96 6.17 13.18 -13.05
CA THR A 96 6.11 11.73 -13.04
C THR A 96 7.44 11.04 -12.77
N MET A 97 8.51 11.82 -12.54
CA MET A 97 9.81 11.22 -12.20
C MET A 97 9.75 10.62 -10.79
N GLU A 98 9.58 9.34 -10.73
CA GLU A 98 9.86 8.57 -9.52
C GLU A 98 11.33 8.75 -9.17
N GLU A 99 11.62 8.93 -7.88
CA GLU A 99 13.02 8.93 -7.43
C GLU A 99 13.64 7.59 -7.86
N SER A 100 14.59 7.63 -8.78
CA SER A 100 15.42 6.47 -9.09
C SER A 100 16.64 6.50 -8.17
N PHE A 101 17.01 5.34 -7.68
CA PHE A 101 18.18 5.17 -6.82
C PHE A 101 19.31 4.56 -7.65
N SER A 102 20.54 5.02 -7.40
CA SER A 102 21.74 4.45 -8.05
C SER A 102 21.90 2.97 -7.66
N GLU A 103 22.43 2.18 -8.59
CA GLU A 103 22.81 0.79 -8.32
C GLU A 103 23.92 0.66 -7.27
N ASP A 104 24.63 1.74 -6.98
CA ASP A 104 25.63 1.80 -5.89
C ASP A 104 25.03 1.36 -4.55
N ILE A 105 23.71 1.45 -4.39
CA ILE A 105 23.02 0.96 -3.20
C ILE A 105 23.33 -0.51 -2.93
N TYR A 106 23.45 -1.34 -3.96
CA TYR A 106 23.79 -2.76 -3.79
C TYR A 106 25.17 -2.96 -3.17
N GLU A 107 26.10 -2.08 -3.49
CA GLU A 107 27.46 -2.12 -2.92
C GLU A 107 27.49 -1.64 -1.47
N ASP A 108 26.54 -0.76 -1.11
CA ASP A 108 26.41 -0.23 0.25
C ASP A 108 25.70 -1.19 1.22
N LEU A 109 25.00 -2.21 0.69
CA LEU A 109 24.28 -3.19 1.53
C LEU A 109 25.21 -4.33 1.92
N LEU A 110 25.49 -4.44 3.21
CA LEU A 110 26.35 -5.49 3.75
C LEU A 110 25.61 -6.85 3.71
N PRO A 111 26.30 -7.94 3.35
CA PRO A 111 25.70 -9.28 3.34
C PRO A 111 25.61 -9.85 4.76
N HIS A 112 24.94 -9.15 5.64
CA HIS A 112 24.75 -9.51 7.06
C HIS A 112 23.29 -9.93 7.24
N HIS A 113 23.04 -11.22 7.14
CA HIS A 113 21.71 -11.80 6.98
C HIS A 113 21.16 -12.45 8.25
N ASP A 114 21.87 -12.37 9.38
CA ASP A 114 21.59 -13.13 10.62
C ASP A 114 20.12 -13.05 11.06
N PHE A 115 19.50 -11.86 10.93
CA PHE A 115 18.12 -11.66 11.35
C PHE A 115 17.17 -12.63 10.62
N TYR A 116 17.33 -12.77 9.32
CA TYR A 116 16.46 -13.64 8.51
C TYR A 116 16.93 -15.10 8.52
N LEU A 117 18.24 -15.36 8.60
CA LEU A 117 18.79 -16.71 8.74
C LEU A 117 18.25 -17.35 10.04
N ASN A 118 18.20 -16.59 11.13
CA ASN A 118 17.67 -17.05 12.42
C ASN A 118 16.14 -17.29 12.37
N LYS A 119 15.47 -16.80 11.36
CA LYS A 119 14.03 -17.06 11.09
C LYS A 119 13.82 -18.19 10.08
N GLY A 120 14.89 -18.86 9.68
CA GLY A 120 14.79 -19.99 8.76
C GLY A 120 14.78 -19.62 7.28
N VAL A 121 15.05 -18.36 6.94
CA VAL A 121 15.14 -17.92 5.54
C VAL A 121 16.54 -18.25 5.01
N SER A 122 16.63 -18.85 3.83
CA SER A 122 17.89 -19.23 3.22
C SER A 122 18.67 -18.02 2.69
N GLU A 123 19.98 -18.11 2.72
CA GLU A 123 20.89 -17.08 2.19
C GLU A 123 20.66 -16.86 0.68
N ASN A 124 20.43 -17.96 -0.06
CA ASN A 124 20.16 -17.90 -1.50
C ASN A 124 18.92 -17.07 -1.79
N LEU A 125 17.88 -17.20 -0.98
CA LEU A 125 16.66 -16.41 -1.14
C LEU A 125 16.94 -14.92 -0.85
N LEU A 126 17.70 -14.60 0.20
CA LEU A 126 18.05 -13.22 0.54
C LEU A 126 18.90 -12.59 -0.56
N SER A 127 19.78 -13.37 -1.18
CA SER A 127 20.57 -12.95 -2.35
C SER A 127 19.67 -12.67 -3.56
N PHE A 128 18.67 -13.51 -3.80
CA PHE A 128 17.67 -13.26 -4.86
C PHE A 128 16.96 -11.93 -4.64
N PHE A 129 16.57 -11.61 -3.39
CA PHE A 129 15.94 -10.34 -3.04
C PHE A 129 16.91 -9.16 -3.08
N ARG A 130 18.21 -9.39 -3.31
CA ARG A 130 19.29 -8.38 -3.35
C ARG A 130 19.32 -7.54 -2.08
N SER A 131 18.98 -8.17 -0.97
CA SER A 131 18.79 -7.51 0.33
C SER A 131 20.04 -7.55 1.20
N GLY A 132 20.14 -6.62 2.13
CA GLY A 132 21.28 -6.59 3.05
C GLY A 132 21.14 -5.53 4.12
N LEU A 133 22.12 -5.46 5.01
CA LEU A 133 22.16 -4.50 6.12
C LEU A 133 22.73 -3.17 5.65
N SER A 134 22.01 -2.10 5.90
CA SER A 134 22.48 -0.73 5.66
C SER A 134 23.05 -0.14 6.95
N MET A 135 24.27 0.40 6.88
CA MET A 135 24.94 1.10 7.98
C MET A 135 25.08 2.60 7.70
N GLY A 136 24.27 3.16 6.77
CA GLY A 136 24.36 4.57 6.45
C GLY A 136 23.02 5.19 6.07
N GLY A 137 23.00 6.51 6.04
CA GLY A 137 21.91 7.32 5.51
C GLY A 137 20.55 7.10 6.19
N LYS A 138 19.51 7.25 5.38
CA LYS A 138 18.11 7.12 5.84
C LYS A 138 17.77 5.70 6.33
N MET A 139 18.57 4.70 5.93
CA MET A 139 18.34 3.28 6.25
C MET A 139 19.32 2.74 7.33
N TYR A 140 20.00 3.61 8.05
CA TYR A 140 20.98 3.22 9.09
C TYR A 140 20.40 2.17 10.04
N GLN A 141 21.13 1.07 10.24
CA GLN A 141 20.78 -0.10 11.06
C GLN A 141 19.47 -0.76 10.65
N ARG A 142 19.21 -0.79 9.33
CA ARG A 142 18.04 -1.50 8.78
C ARG A 142 18.48 -2.57 7.79
N TYR A 143 17.75 -3.66 7.81
CA TYR A 143 17.85 -4.68 6.76
C TYR A 143 16.98 -4.22 5.60
N VAL A 144 17.60 -3.98 4.45
CA VAL A 144 17.00 -3.23 3.34
C VAL A 144 16.73 -4.15 2.15
N PHE A 145 15.56 -3.99 1.58
CA PHE A 145 15.13 -4.61 0.32
C PHE A 145 14.97 -3.49 -0.73
N PRO A 146 15.81 -3.48 -1.78
CA PRO A 146 15.59 -2.57 -2.92
C PRO A 146 14.32 -2.96 -3.69
N ILE A 147 13.53 -1.98 -4.09
CA ILE A 147 12.27 -2.16 -4.80
C ILE A 147 12.52 -1.88 -6.28
N ILE A 148 12.31 -2.88 -7.12
CA ILE A 148 12.60 -2.82 -8.56
C ILE A 148 11.31 -2.56 -9.33
N ASN A 149 11.36 -1.62 -10.29
CA ASN A 149 10.24 -1.29 -11.17
C ASN A 149 10.25 -2.12 -12.46
N GLU A 150 9.28 -1.89 -13.32
CA GLU A 150 9.10 -2.59 -14.60
C GLU A 150 10.28 -2.40 -15.59
N HIS A 151 11.14 -1.42 -15.35
CA HIS A 151 12.33 -1.13 -16.17
C HIS A 151 13.62 -1.72 -15.57
N GLY A 152 13.50 -2.47 -14.45
CA GLY A 152 14.65 -3.04 -13.77
C GLY A 152 15.41 -2.05 -12.88
N GLU A 153 14.85 -0.86 -12.66
CA GLU A 153 15.47 0.20 -11.87
C GLU A 153 15.02 0.15 -10.42
N ILE A 154 15.88 0.58 -9.50
CA ILE A 154 15.53 0.74 -8.09
C ILE A 154 14.72 2.03 -7.95
N HIS A 155 13.44 1.93 -7.57
CA HIS A 155 12.60 3.09 -7.34
C HIS A 155 12.12 3.23 -5.89
N GLY A 156 12.69 2.44 -5.01
CA GLY A 156 12.37 2.53 -3.60
C GLY A 156 13.23 1.62 -2.75
N LEU A 157 13.19 1.87 -1.45
CA LEU A 157 13.87 1.04 -0.46
C LEU A 157 12.89 0.75 0.68
N SER A 158 12.84 -0.51 1.12
CA SER A 158 12.06 -0.91 2.29
C SER A 158 12.99 -1.52 3.32
N GLY A 159 13.06 -0.92 4.51
CA GLY A 159 14.03 -1.32 5.53
C GLY A 159 13.40 -1.74 6.85
N ARG A 160 13.72 -2.95 7.29
CA ARG A 160 13.33 -3.52 8.58
C ARG A 160 14.31 -3.07 9.65
N ASP A 161 13.82 -2.47 10.72
CA ASP A 161 14.67 -2.01 11.82
C ASP A 161 15.32 -3.20 12.56
N LEU A 162 16.64 -3.18 12.67
CA LEU A 162 17.42 -4.16 13.41
C LEU A 162 18.12 -3.55 14.63
N SER A 163 17.91 -2.26 14.92
CA SER A 163 18.54 -1.60 16.07
C SER A 163 18.07 -2.22 17.38
N THR A 164 18.95 -2.23 18.37
CA THR A 164 18.60 -2.69 19.71
C THR A 164 17.63 -1.71 20.36
N LYS A 165 16.61 -2.24 21.00
CA LYS A 165 15.38 -1.54 21.38
C LYS A 165 15.46 -0.51 22.51
N SER A 166 16.61 -0.01 22.86
CA SER A 166 16.72 0.98 23.94
C SER A 166 16.22 2.39 23.57
N ASN A 167 15.90 2.64 22.29
CA ASN A 167 15.46 3.96 21.80
C ASN A 167 14.37 3.82 20.73
N THR A 168 13.13 3.71 21.15
CA THR A 168 12.09 3.05 20.38
C THR A 168 11.06 3.95 19.69
N ASN A 169 11.45 5.11 19.22
CA ASN A 169 10.61 5.86 18.28
C ASN A 169 10.86 5.49 16.81
N ARG A 170 11.63 4.41 16.57
CA ARG A 170 11.92 3.96 15.20
C ARG A 170 10.81 3.01 14.73
N PRO A 171 10.17 3.28 13.61
CA PRO A 171 9.16 2.36 13.09
C PRO A 171 9.78 1.03 12.68
N LYS A 172 9.06 -0.07 12.90
CA LYS A 172 9.44 -1.45 12.53
C LYS A 172 9.90 -1.51 11.06
N TRP A 173 9.12 -0.88 10.15
CA TRP A 173 9.44 -0.75 8.74
C TRP A 173 9.55 0.72 8.37
N LYS A 174 10.53 1.03 7.52
CA LYS A 174 10.70 2.37 6.93
C LYS A 174 10.79 2.22 5.42
N HIS A 175 10.06 3.06 4.73
CA HIS A 175 10.05 3.09 3.27
C HIS A 175 10.63 4.41 2.77
N VAL A 176 11.48 4.35 1.75
CA VAL A 176 11.98 5.51 1.01
C VAL A 176 11.53 5.32 -0.44
N GLY A 177 10.74 6.26 -0.92
CA GLY A 177 10.04 6.16 -2.20
C GLY A 177 8.52 6.12 -2.00
N LYS A 178 7.79 6.05 -3.09
CA LYS A 178 6.32 6.13 -3.09
C LYS A 178 5.71 4.71 -3.12
N THR A 179 5.41 4.17 -1.94
CA THR A 179 4.89 2.79 -1.78
C THR A 179 3.64 2.52 -2.62
N SER A 180 2.81 3.55 -2.89
CA SER A 180 1.59 3.39 -3.69
C SER A 180 1.88 3.05 -5.18
N ASN A 181 3.14 3.23 -5.62
CA ASN A 181 3.59 2.90 -6.98
C ASN A 181 4.26 1.52 -7.06
N TRP A 182 4.41 0.82 -5.95
CA TRP A 182 5.18 -0.42 -5.90
C TRP A 182 4.31 -1.64 -6.18
N VAL A 183 4.80 -2.53 -7.04
CA VAL A 183 4.23 -3.87 -7.28
C VAL A 183 5.38 -4.87 -7.04
N TYR A 184 5.51 -5.31 -5.80
CA TYR A 184 6.69 -6.05 -5.35
C TYR A 184 6.30 -7.45 -4.85
N PRO A 185 7.07 -8.46 -5.16
CA PRO A 185 8.34 -8.51 -5.93
C PRO A 185 8.15 -8.85 -7.43
N PHE A 186 7.13 -8.34 -8.05
CA PHE A 186 6.64 -8.69 -9.39
C PHE A 186 7.72 -8.57 -10.48
N TYR A 187 8.56 -7.54 -10.37
CA TYR A 187 9.61 -7.24 -11.36
C TYR A 187 11.00 -7.69 -10.92
N LEU A 188 11.08 -8.50 -9.86
CA LEU A 188 12.36 -9.02 -9.38
C LEU A 188 12.74 -10.25 -10.20
N GLU A 189 13.88 -10.14 -10.89
CA GLU A 189 14.39 -11.12 -11.85
C GLU A 189 15.47 -11.98 -11.18
N ASN A 190 15.45 -13.29 -11.46
CA ASN A 190 16.52 -14.18 -11.00
C ASN A 190 17.70 -14.17 -11.98
N LYS A 191 18.75 -14.90 -11.65
CA LYS A 191 20.00 -14.97 -12.46
C LYS A 191 19.78 -15.56 -13.87
N LEU A 192 18.64 -16.24 -14.10
CA LEU A 192 18.31 -16.86 -15.40
C LEU A 192 17.41 -15.95 -16.26
N GLY A 193 17.16 -14.73 -15.83
CA GLY A 193 16.27 -13.81 -16.55
C GLY A 193 14.79 -14.11 -16.39
N VAL A 194 14.42 -14.85 -15.34
CA VAL A 194 13.03 -15.23 -15.07
C VAL A 194 12.50 -14.38 -13.92
N PHE A 195 11.21 -14.05 -13.98
CA PHE A 195 10.49 -13.33 -12.91
C PHE A 195 9.67 -14.36 -12.10
N PRO A 196 10.21 -14.87 -10.98
CA PRO A 196 9.57 -16.01 -10.29
C PRO A 196 8.14 -15.72 -9.84
N THR A 197 7.83 -14.51 -9.37
CA THR A 197 6.48 -14.15 -8.95
C THR A 197 5.51 -14.20 -10.12
N GLN A 198 5.90 -13.66 -11.28
CA GLN A 198 5.06 -13.68 -12.49
C GLN A 198 4.75 -15.12 -12.92
N GLU A 199 5.79 -15.93 -12.96
CA GLU A 199 5.64 -17.36 -13.37
C GLU A 199 4.77 -18.13 -12.38
N ALA A 200 4.98 -17.89 -11.07
CA ALA A 200 4.18 -18.55 -10.03
C ALA A 200 2.70 -18.14 -10.11
N ILE A 201 2.41 -16.85 -10.30
CA ILE A 201 1.03 -16.38 -10.45
C ILE A 201 0.38 -17.01 -11.69
N LYS A 202 1.09 -17.04 -12.80
CA LYS A 202 0.61 -17.63 -14.05
C LYS A 202 0.32 -19.13 -13.88
N LYS A 203 1.22 -19.85 -13.21
CA LYS A 203 1.11 -21.29 -12.98
C LYS A 203 -0.03 -21.63 -12.01
N GLU A 204 -0.11 -20.94 -10.88
CA GLU A 204 -1.09 -21.24 -9.82
C GLU A 204 -2.47 -20.62 -10.11
N GLY A 205 -2.53 -19.58 -10.93
CA GLY A 205 -3.76 -18.81 -11.16
C GLY A 205 -4.19 -18.00 -9.93
N GLU A 206 -3.36 -17.89 -8.92
CA GLU A 206 -3.67 -17.27 -7.62
C GLU A 206 -2.63 -16.22 -7.26
N VAL A 207 -3.08 -15.15 -6.59
CA VAL A 207 -2.20 -14.12 -6.02
C VAL A 207 -2.50 -14.00 -4.51
N ILE A 208 -1.45 -14.08 -3.70
CA ILE A 208 -1.51 -13.89 -2.25
C ILE A 208 -1.06 -12.45 -1.96
N ILE A 209 -1.91 -11.64 -1.32
CA ILE A 209 -1.58 -10.24 -0.97
C ILE A 209 -1.22 -10.20 0.51
N VAL A 210 0.01 -9.79 0.81
CA VAL A 210 0.52 -9.71 2.18
C VAL A 210 0.88 -8.28 2.58
N GLU A 211 0.98 -8.03 3.88
CA GLU A 211 1.19 -6.69 4.43
C GLU A 211 2.65 -6.21 4.25
N SER A 212 3.62 -7.09 4.42
CA SER A 212 5.04 -6.70 4.50
C SER A 212 5.95 -7.61 3.68
N ILE A 213 7.17 -7.12 3.40
CA ILE A 213 8.20 -7.93 2.74
C ILE A 213 8.59 -9.12 3.62
N GLY A 214 8.57 -8.97 4.95
CA GLY A 214 8.85 -10.08 5.86
C GLY A 214 7.91 -11.27 5.61
N ASP A 215 6.64 -11.01 5.40
CA ASP A 215 5.65 -12.04 5.06
C ASP A 215 5.96 -12.68 3.71
N CYS A 216 6.27 -11.85 2.71
CA CYS A 216 6.61 -12.29 1.37
C CYS A 216 7.82 -13.22 1.36
N VAL A 217 8.88 -12.85 2.07
CA VAL A 217 10.12 -13.66 2.18
C VAL A 217 9.83 -15.02 2.81
N ASN A 218 9.01 -15.05 3.88
CA ASN A 218 8.64 -16.32 4.54
C ASN A 218 7.74 -17.18 3.65
N LEU A 219 6.85 -16.58 2.88
CA LEU A 219 6.05 -17.31 1.88
C LEU A 219 6.96 -17.94 0.82
N PHE A 220 7.89 -17.16 0.27
CA PHE A 220 8.87 -17.66 -0.73
C PHE A 220 9.65 -18.86 -0.18
N GLU A 221 10.16 -18.77 1.04
CA GLU A 221 10.94 -19.86 1.68
C GLU A 221 10.10 -21.14 1.80
N ASN A 222 8.78 -21.01 1.93
CA ASN A 222 7.86 -22.15 2.07
C ASN A 222 7.15 -22.51 0.74
N GLY A 223 7.69 -22.05 -0.39
CA GLY A 223 7.25 -22.46 -1.71
C GLY A 223 6.12 -21.64 -2.33
N PHE A 224 5.71 -20.53 -1.71
CA PHE A 224 4.65 -19.65 -2.20
C PHE A 224 5.27 -18.39 -2.83
N GLN A 225 5.63 -18.47 -4.10
CA GLN A 225 6.22 -17.34 -4.82
C GLN A 225 5.17 -16.42 -5.46
N ASN A 226 3.90 -16.84 -5.47
CA ASN A 226 2.79 -16.12 -6.08
C ASN A 226 2.21 -15.06 -5.12
N CYS A 227 3.07 -14.27 -4.46
CA CYS A 227 2.64 -13.26 -3.51
C CYS A 227 3.08 -11.84 -3.91
N LEU A 228 2.26 -10.86 -3.56
CA LEU A 228 2.53 -9.43 -3.76
C LEU A 228 2.35 -8.69 -2.43
N VAL A 229 3.16 -7.65 -2.23
CA VAL A 229 3.20 -6.88 -0.97
C VAL A 229 2.41 -5.59 -1.13
N SER A 230 1.50 -5.32 -0.17
CA SER A 230 0.73 -4.08 -0.13
C SER A 230 1.44 -2.92 0.58
N PHE A 231 2.53 -3.20 1.31
CA PHE A 231 3.28 -2.21 2.10
C PHE A 231 2.40 -1.49 3.11
N GLY A 232 1.55 -2.25 3.79
CA GLY A 232 0.59 -1.77 4.79
C GLY A 232 -0.79 -2.38 4.57
N LEU A 233 -1.79 -1.77 5.17
CA LEU A 233 -3.15 -2.33 5.26
C LEU A 233 -4.07 -1.92 4.10
N ASN A 234 -3.50 -1.39 3.01
CA ASN A 234 -4.31 -0.91 1.88
C ASN A 234 -3.71 -1.35 0.54
N ILE A 235 -4.51 -2.01 -0.27
CA ILE A 235 -4.13 -2.36 -1.64
C ILE A 235 -4.18 -1.07 -2.47
N SER A 236 -3.03 -0.66 -3.00
CA SER A 236 -2.89 0.60 -3.75
C SER A 236 -3.58 0.54 -5.10
N PRO A 237 -3.88 1.69 -5.72
CA PRO A 237 -4.39 1.71 -7.11
C PRO A 237 -3.45 1.04 -8.11
N LYS A 238 -2.14 1.25 -7.99
CA LYS A 238 -1.15 0.61 -8.89
C LYS A 238 -1.20 -0.92 -8.75
N LEU A 239 -1.27 -1.43 -7.50
CA LEU A 239 -1.40 -2.86 -7.24
C LEU A 239 -2.74 -3.39 -7.78
N THR A 240 -3.84 -2.63 -7.61
CA THR A 240 -5.14 -3.00 -8.17
C THR A 240 -5.09 -3.10 -9.70
N CYS A 241 -4.43 -2.15 -10.36
CA CYS A 241 -4.23 -2.19 -11.82
C CYS A 241 -3.44 -3.45 -12.23
N ALA A 242 -2.35 -3.76 -11.52
CA ALA A 242 -1.57 -4.96 -11.80
C ALA A 242 -2.42 -6.23 -11.66
N LEU A 243 -3.25 -6.31 -10.60
CA LEU A 243 -4.17 -7.44 -10.40
C LEU A 243 -5.20 -7.53 -11.54
N THR A 244 -5.70 -6.40 -12.03
CA THR A 244 -6.67 -6.36 -13.13
C THR A 244 -6.02 -6.88 -14.43
N GLU A 245 -4.79 -6.47 -14.71
CA GLU A 245 -4.03 -6.93 -15.88
C GLU A 245 -3.71 -8.43 -15.81
N LEU A 246 -3.32 -8.90 -14.61
CA LEU A 246 -3.02 -10.32 -14.36
C LEU A 246 -4.27 -11.19 -14.46
N ASN A 247 -5.42 -10.65 -14.10
CA ASN A 247 -6.72 -11.33 -14.09
C ASN A 247 -6.63 -12.73 -13.46
N PRO A 248 -6.13 -12.88 -12.24
CA PRO A 248 -6.00 -14.20 -11.62
C PRO A 248 -7.38 -14.82 -11.37
N SER A 249 -7.44 -16.14 -11.26
CA SER A 249 -8.67 -16.84 -10.87
C SER A 249 -8.97 -16.65 -9.38
N LYS A 250 -7.94 -16.33 -8.56
CA LYS A 250 -8.09 -16.07 -7.12
C LYS A 250 -7.17 -14.96 -6.63
N ILE A 251 -7.71 -14.08 -5.80
CA ILE A 251 -6.97 -13.06 -5.04
C ILE A 251 -7.18 -13.37 -3.56
N ILE A 252 -6.11 -13.68 -2.84
CA ILE A 252 -6.16 -14.10 -1.44
C ILE A 252 -5.56 -13.00 -0.58
N ILE A 253 -6.39 -12.28 0.18
CA ILE A 253 -5.94 -11.26 1.11
C ILE A 253 -5.48 -11.95 2.38
N SER A 254 -4.18 -11.84 2.71
CA SER A 254 -3.53 -12.53 3.83
C SER A 254 -2.75 -11.54 4.70
N PHE A 255 -3.43 -10.51 5.19
CA PHE A 255 -2.85 -9.51 6.10
C PHE A 255 -2.61 -10.12 7.48
N ASN A 256 -1.83 -9.44 8.31
CA ASN A 256 -1.45 -9.93 9.63
C ASN A 256 -2.68 -10.27 10.50
N ASN A 257 -2.55 -11.26 11.35
CA ASN A 257 -3.60 -11.77 12.21
C ASN A 257 -3.37 -11.30 13.66
N ASP A 258 -3.83 -10.09 13.97
CA ASP A 258 -3.58 -9.40 15.24
C ASP A 258 -4.56 -9.78 16.35
N LYS A 259 -5.00 -11.04 16.43
CA LYS A 259 -6.03 -11.53 17.38
C LYS A 259 -5.76 -11.16 18.84
N ASN A 260 -4.50 -11.09 19.22
CA ASN A 260 -4.10 -10.90 20.63
C ASN A 260 -3.91 -9.44 21.03
N SER A 261 -4.22 -8.49 20.15
CA SER A 261 -3.97 -7.06 20.38
C SER A 261 -5.25 -6.21 20.48
N GLY A 262 -6.36 -6.83 20.88
CA GLY A 262 -7.67 -6.18 20.95
C GLY A 262 -8.38 -6.28 19.60
N GLU A 263 -8.47 -5.19 18.83
CA GLU A 263 -9.07 -5.26 17.50
C GLU A 263 -8.09 -5.90 16.52
N ASN A 264 -8.55 -6.89 15.77
CA ASN A 264 -7.74 -7.51 14.71
C ASN A 264 -7.68 -6.58 13.50
N ARG A 265 -6.64 -5.74 13.45
CA ARG A 265 -6.45 -4.71 12.42
C ARG A 265 -6.34 -5.32 11.02
N GLY A 266 -5.66 -6.46 10.90
CA GLY A 266 -5.50 -7.16 9.63
C GLY A 266 -6.84 -7.69 9.10
N GLN A 267 -7.67 -8.22 9.99
CA GLN A 267 -9.02 -8.67 9.62
C GLN A 267 -9.89 -7.49 9.15
N VAL A 268 -9.88 -6.39 9.90
CA VAL A 268 -10.63 -5.16 9.53
C VAL A 268 -10.19 -4.66 8.15
N ALA A 269 -8.88 -4.58 7.95
CA ALA A 269 -8.30 -4.12 6.69
C ALA A 269 -8.63 -5.09 5.53
N SER A 270 -8.63 -6.40 5.80
CA SER A 270 -8.97 -7.42 4.80
C SER A 270 -10.41 -7.24 4.31
N ILE A 271 -11.34 -6.99 5.23
CA ILE A 271 -12.76 -6.75 4.88
C ILE A 271 -12.89 -5.46 4.05
N LYS A 272 -12.21 -4.38 4.44
CA LYS A 272 -12.21 -3.11 3.67
C LYS A 272 -11.68 -3.31 2.25
N ASN A 273 -10.57 -4.03 2.11
CA ASN A 273 -9.97 -4.30 0.81
C ASN A 273 -10.82 -5.28 -0.02
N TYR A 274 -11.45 -6.25 0.61
CA TYR A 274 -12.43 -7.13 -0.04
C TYR A 274 -13.53 -6.28 -0.69
N CYS A 275 -14.17 -5.39 0.09
CA CYS A 275 -15.21 -4.48 -0.42
C CYS A 275 -14.72 -3.61 -1.57
N LYS A 276 -13.47 -3.11 -1.46
CA LYS A 276 -12.83 -2.28 -2.50
C LYS A 276 -12.63 -3.07 -3.79
N LEU A 277 -12.13 -4.30 -3.69
CA LEU A 277 -11.84 -5.15 -4.84
C LEU A 277 -13.12 -5.61 -5.56
N LEU A 278 -14.28 -5.63 -4.88
CA LEU A 278 -15.57 -5.93 -5.52
C LEU A 278 -15.93 -4.94 -6.64
N SER A 279 -15.28 -3.78 -6.69
CA SER A 279 -15.47 -2.83 -7.81
C SER A 279 -14.75 -3.28 -9.08
N PHE A 280 -13.86 -4.27 -9.00
CA PHE A 280 -12.97 -4.67 -10.09
C PHE A 280 -13.04 -6.17 -10.41
N PHE A 281 -13.44 -6.99 -9.44
CA PHE A 281 -13.40 -8.45 -9.52
C PHE A 281 -14.69 -9.06 -9.00
N ASP A 282 -15.08 -10.18 -9.59
CA ASP A 282 -16.21 -10.98 -9.11
C ASP A 282 -15.90 -11.50 -7.69
N HIS A 283 -16.92 -11.53 -6.85
CA HIS A 283 -16.78 -11.95 -5.45
C HIS A 283 -16.18 -13.36 -5.30
N GLU A 284 -16.41 -14.24 -6.26
CA GLU A 284 -15.90 -15.61 -6.27
C GLU A 284 -14.37 -15.66 -6.39
N LYS A 285 -13.78 -14.60 -6.95
CA LYS A 285 -12.33 -14.50 -7.13
C LYS A 285 -11.59 -14.02 -5.88
N ILE A 286 -12.31 -13.45 -4.90
CA ILE A 286 -11.67 -12.78 -3.75
C ILE A 286 -11.85 -13.64 -2.50
N GLN A 287 -10.75 -13.93 -1.82
CA GLN A 287 -10.71 -14.66 -0.55
C GLN A 287 -10.00 -13.84 0.52
N ILE A 288 -10.36 -14.10 1.78
CA ILE A 288 -9.61 -13.64 2.95
C ILE A 288 -9.14 -14.90 3.69
N CYS A 289 -7.83 -15.06 3.81
CA CYS A 289 -7.23 -16.18 4.54
C CYS A 289 -6.00 -15.70 5.30
N LEU A 290 -6.20 -15.24 6.53
CA LEU A 290 -5.14 -14.70 7.36
C LEU A 290 -4.18 -15.82 7.81
N PRO A 291 -2.90 -15.50 8.09
CA PRO A 291 -1.97 -16.49 8.65
C PRO A 291 -2.49 -17.05 9.97
N THR A 292 -2.07 -18.27 10.30
CA THR A 292 -2.51 -18.98 11.52
C THR A 292 -1.90 -18.38 12.79
N LYS A 293 -0.75 -17.76 12.65
CA LYS A 293 -0.07 -16.97 13.69
C LYS A 293 -0.27 -15.48 13.41
N LYS A 294 0.46 -14.62 14.11
CA LYS A 294 0.37 -13.17 13.93
C LYS A 294 0.72 -12.76 12.49
N ASP A 295 1.82 -13.30 11.96
CA ASP A 295 2.25 -13.08 10.58
C ASP A 295 2.93 -14.36 10.05
N PHE A 296 3.30 -14.38 8.78
CA PHE A 296 3.93 -15.55 8.15
C PHE A 296 5.32 -15.81 8.73
N GLY A 297 5.97 -14.80 9.28
CA GLY A 297 7.30 -14.95 9.91
C GLY A 297 7.27 -15.73 11.23
N ASP A 298 6.10 -15.85 11.84
CA ASP A 298 5.92 -16.60 13.10
C ASP A 298 5.41 -18.04 12.87
N MET A 299 5.14 -18.43 11.62
CA MET A 299 4.56 -19.72 11.27
C MET A 299 5.64 -20.81 11.12
N SER A 300 5.37 -21.98 11.68
CA SER A 300 6.17 -23.21 11.46
C SER A 300 5.80 -23.84 10.10
N PRO A 301 6.60 -24.79 9.58
CA PRO A 301 6.20 -25.53 8.39
C PRO A 301 4.81 -26.19 8.50
N GLU A 302 4.47 -26.72 9.67
CA GLU A 302 3.14 -27.30 9.93
C GLU A 302 2.04 -26.25 9.87
N ASP A 303 2.31 -25.03 10.36
CA ASP A 303 1.39 -23.89 10.24
C ASP A 303 1.15 -23.52 8.77
N PHE A 304 2.19 -23.58 7.91
CA PHE A 304 2.06 -23.33 6.48
C PHE A 304 1.19 -24.38 5.81
N ASP A 305 1.37 -25.67 6.14
CA ASP A 305 0.54 -26.76 5.62
C ASP A 305 -0.93 -26.57 6.02
N PHE A 306 -1.18 -26.23 7.28
CA PHE A 306 -2.52 -25.95 7.78
C PHE A 306 -3.14 -24.76 7.05
N TRP A 307 -2.41 -23.66 6.91
CA TRP A 307 -2.87 -22.45 6.22
C TRP A 307 -3.18 -22.74 4.76
N LYS A 308 -2.31 -23.50 4.10
CA LYS A 308 -2.51 -23.91 2.68
C LYS A 308 -3.80 -24.70 2.53
N ASN A 309 -4.00 -25.71 3.37
CA ASN A 309 -5.23 -26.52 3.34
C ASN A 309 -6.48 -25.67 3.58
N LYS A 310 -6.43 -24.77 4.56
CA LYS A 310 -7.53 -23.83 4.87
C LYS A 310 -7.84 -22.96 3.65
N LYS A 311 -6.82 -22.41 3.01
CA LYS A 311 -6.95 -21.58 1.80
C LYS A 311 -7.59 -22.36 0.66
N ASP A 312 -7.09 -23.56 0.39
CA ASP A 312 -7.51 -24.40 -0.74
C ASP A 312 -8.94 -24.95 -0.55
N GLN A 313 -9.34 -25.21 0.69
CA GLN A 313 -10.66 -25.79 1.03
C GLN A 313 -11.69 -24.73 1.42
N MET A 314 -11.41 -23.46 1.25
CA MET A 314 -12.29 -22.38 1.69
C MET A 314 -13.62 -22.40 0.96
N ASN A 315 -14.71 -22.43 1.74
CA ASN A 315 -16.07 -22.36 1.24
C ASN A 315 -16.45 -20.90 1.02
N GLN A 316 -16.75 -20.54 -0.22
CA GLN A 316 -17.07 -19.16 -0.58
C GLN A 316 -18.34 -18.65 0.08
N SER A 317 -19.38 -19.50 0.21
CA SER A 317 -20.62 -19.11 0.87
C SER A 317 -20.40 -18.77 2.35
N GLU A 318 -19.62 -19.61 3.06
CA GLU A 318 -19.27 -19.36 4.47
C GLU A 318 -18.43 -18.10 4.62
N LEU A 319 -17.48 -17.88 3.71
CA LEU A 319 -16.64 -16.67 3.70
C LEU A 319 -17.52 -15.42 3.52
N GLN A 320 -18.45 -15.44 2.57
CA GLN A 320 -19.33 -14.31 2.30
C GLN A 320 -20.24 -14.00 3.49
N LYS A 321 -20.80 -15.03 4.16
CA LYS A 321 -21.58 -14.85 5.40
C LYS A 321 -20.74 -14.19 6.48
N HIS A 322 -19.52 -14.68 6.68
CA HIS A 322 -18.57 -14.12 7.67
C HIS A 322 -18.27 -12.65 7.35
N ILE A 323 -17.98 -12.34 6.07
CA ILE A 323 -17.68 -10.97 5.64
C ILE A 323 -18.90 -10.06 5.87
N LYS A 324 -20.11 -10.48 5.51
CA LYS A 324 -21.34 -9.69 5.71
C LYS A 324 -21.53 -9.34 7.19
N VAL A 325 -21.38 -10.31 8.08
CA VAL A 325 -21.56 -10.13 9.53
C VAL A 325 -20.55 -9.11 10.07
N HIS A 326 -19.27 -9.29 9.74
CA HIS A 326 -18.21 -8.41 10.23
C HIS A 326 -18.28 -7.02 9.60
N ALA A 327 -18.59 -6.92 8.32
CA ALA A 327 -18.75 -5.64 7.63
C ALA A 327 -19.91 -4.82 8.21
N LYS A 328 -21.02 -5.50 8.59
CA LYS A 328 -22.15 -4.84 9.27
C LYS A 328 -21.69 -4.20 10.58
N LYS A 329 -20.96 -4.96 11.41
CA LYS A 329 -20.41 -4.45 12.68
C LYS A 329 -19.47 -3.26 12.45
N LEU A 330 -18.61 -3.34 11.42
CA LEU A 330 -17.69 -2.26 11.07
C LEU A 330 -18.43 -1.02 10.57
N PHE A 331 -19.51 -1.20 9.83
CA PHE A 331 -20.34 -0.11 9.34
C PHE A 331 -21.06 0.58 10.51
N GLU A 332 -21.67 -0.19 11.39
CA GLU A 332 -22.37 0.33 12.58
C GLU A 332 -21.43 1.08 13.53
N SER A 333 -20.18 0.63 13.65
CA SER A 333 -19.13 1.30 14.45
C SER A 333 -18.39 2.42 13.69
N LYS A 334 -18.86 2.80 12.50
CA LYS A 334 -18.30 3.86 11.63
C LYS A 334 -16.86 3.58 11.16
N LYS A 335 -16.44 2.33 11.18
CA LYS A 335 -15.11 1.90 10.72
C LYS A 335 -15.10 1.50 9.24
N LEU A 336 -16.27 1.30 8.64
CA LEU A 336 -16.44 1.01 7.22
C LEU A 336 -17.38 2.06 6.62
N SER A 337 -16.96 2.71 5.53
CA SER A 337 -17.77 3.74 4.89
C SER A 337 -19.02 3.15 4.23
N LYS A 338 -20.06 3.98 4.08
CA LYS A 338 -21.31 3.61 3.39
C LYS A 338 -21.02 3.12 1.96
N ASN A 339 -20.09 3.80 1.27
CA ASN A 339 -19.71 3.43 -0.10
C ASN A 339 -19.14 2.00 -0.16
N LEU A 340 -18.18 1.69 0.71
CA LEU A 340 -17.58 0.34 0.73
C LEU A 340 -18.61 -0.70 1.18
N TYR A 341 -19.40 -0.41 2.20
CA TYR A 341 -20.43 -1.33 2.71
C TYR A 341 -21.47 -1.67 1.62
N SER A 342 -21.86 -0.66 0.82
CA SER A 342 -22.85 -0.87 -0.26
C SER A 342 -22.37 -1.83 -1.35
N LYS A 343 -21.06 -2.03 -1.50
CA LYS A 343 -20.49 -2.99 -2.47
C LYS A 343 -20.92 -4.44 -2.16
N LEU A 344 -21.20 -4.73 -0.88
CA LEU A 344 -21.62 -6.08 -0.47
C LEU A 344 -23.01 -6.48 -0.97
N LYS A 345 -23.79 -5.52 -1.51
CA LYS A 345 -25.12 -5.81 -2.07
C LYS A 345 -25.07 -6.76 -3.28
N ILE A 346 -23.92 -6.87 -3.93
CA ILE A 346 -23.75 -7.77 -5.07
C ILE A 346 -23.55 -9.24 -4.63
N LEU A 347 -23.26 -9.47 -3.37
CA LEU A 347 -23.11 -10.83 -2.85
C LEU A 347 -24.47 -11.52 -2.86
N PRO A 348 -24.53 -12.83 -3.17
CA PRO A 348 -25.79 -13.56 -3.17
C PRO A 348 -26.51 -13.39 -1.84
N PHE A 349 -27.85 -13.22 -1.91
CA PHE A 349 -28.68 -13.25 -0.71
C PHE A 349 -28.84 -14.71 -0.27
N ASP A 350 -28.77 -14.92 1.03
CA ASP A 350 -29.18 -16.21 1.60
C ASP A 350 -30.70 -16.36 1.37
N GLU A 351 -31.10 -17.38 0.66
CA GLU A 351 -32.49 -17.81 0.59
C GLU A 351 -32.92 -18.44 1.92
#